data_b572b3a92ceb85c0ef4eebed13a193b0
#
_entry.id   b572b3a92ceb85c0ef4eebed13a193b0
#
_cell.length_a   1.000
_cell.length_b   1.000
_cell.length_c   1.000
_cell.angle_alpha   90.00
_cell.angle_beta   90.00
_cell.angle_gamma   90.00
#
_symmetry.space_group_name_H-M   'P 1'
#
loop_
_entity.id
_entity.type
_entity.pdbx_description
1 polymer ?
#
loop_
_entity_poly.entity_id
_entity_poly.type
_entity_poly.pdbx_seq_one_letter_code
_entity_poly.pdbx_strand_id
1 'polypeptide(L)'
;MKTLPNTFKNVKGFTLIELLVVIGILAILLSIVLIAINPARQFGQANNTRRRSEVTQILNAVGAYAADHKGLLPPAISALAADTPTAISDTGANICADLVSNYIPALPQDPQQGTGTAITACGAAYNTGYTIAHDANNRVTVAAPLAQNLEIIANTR
;
A
#
# COMPACT_ATOMS: atom_id res chain seq x y z
N MET A 1 -27.05 -36.71 53.64
CA MET A 1 -25.89 -35.93 53.14
C MET A 1 -24.99 -36.89 52.40
N LYS A 2 -24.97 -36.78 51.04
CA LYS A 2 -24.05 -37.56 50.18
C LYS A 2 -22.76 -36.75 49.98
N THR A 3 -21.68 -37.25 50.58
CA THR A 3 -20.33 -36.70 50.35
C THR A 3 -19.86 -37.05 48.94
N LEU A 4 -19.62 -36.05 48.13
CA LEU A 4 -19.00 -36.20 46.80
C LEU A 4 -17.51 -36.56 46.96
N PRO A 5 -16.99 -37.56 46.24
CA PRO A 5 -15.57 -37.89 46.32
C PRO A 5 -14.76 -36.82 45.56
N ASN A 6 -13.88 -36.14 46.29
CA ASN A 6 -12.92 -35.17 45.75
C ASN A 6 -11.75 -35.96 45.12
N THR A 7 -11.87 -36.29 43.82
CA THR A 7 -10.79 -36.90 43.06
C THR A 7 -9.91 -35.80 42.49
N PHE A 8 -9.01 -35.20 43.26
CA PHE A 8 -7.90 -34.41 42.72
C PHE A 8 -6.95 -35.38 41.99
N LYS A 9 -7.09 -35.46 40.67
CA LYS A 9 -6.07 -36.09 39.84
C LYS A 9 -4.77 -35.32 40.03
N ASN A 10 -3.69 -35.99 40.41
CA ASN A 10 -2.33 -35.43 40.44
C ASN A 10 -1.94 -34.98 39.04
N VAL A 11 -2.12 -33.68 38.75
CA VAL A 11 -1.62 -33.08 37.54
C VAL A 11 -0.13 -32.83 37.75
N LYS A 12 0.72 -33.59 37.06
CA LYS A 12 2.16 -33.34 37.04
C LYS A 12 2.41 -32.01 36.38
N GLY A 13 2.92 -31.03 37.12
CA GLY A 13 3.34 -29.75 36.58
C GLY A 13 4.69 -29.84 35.81
N PHE A 14 4.90 -28.95 34.88
CA PHE A 14 6.20 -28.81 34.18
C PHE A 14 7.30 -28.31 35.13
N THR A 15 8.49 -28.82 34.95
CA THR A 15 9.67 -28.34 35.66
C THR A 15 10.19 -27.05 35.04
N LEU A 16 10.87 -26.21 35.81
CA LEU A 16 11.47 -24.98 35.35
C LEU A 16 12.52 -25.26 34.26
N ILE A 17 13.26 -26.37 34.38
CA ILE A 17 14.29 -26.77 33.43
C ILE A 17 13.70 -27.22 32.07
N GLU A 18 12.56 -27.91 32.08
CA GLU A 18 11.87 -28.29 30.84
C GLU A 18 11.44 -27.06 30.05
N LEU A 19 10.87 -26.05 30.73
CA LEU A 19 10.53 -24.78 30.06
C LEU A 19 11.77 -24.04 29.54
N LEU A 20 12.85 -23.99 30.32
CA LEU A 20 14.07 -23.29 29.93
C LEU A 20 14.72 -23.91 28.70
N VAL A 21 14.76 -25.26 28.64
CA VAL A 21 15.31 -25.97 27.47
C VAL A 21 14.47 -25.73 26.23
N VAL A 22 13.14 -25.77 26.35
CA VAL A 22 12.22 -25.53 25.23
C VAL A 22 12.37 -24.11 24.67
N ILE A 23 12.36 -23.07 25.51
CA ILE A 23 12.55 -21.70 25.04
C ILE A 23 13.94 -21.47 24.44
N GLY A 24 14.99 -22.15 24.96
CA GLY A 24 16.32 -22.10 24.39
C GLY A 24 16.38 -22.68 22.97
N ILE A 25 15.78 -23.84 22.75
CA ILE A 25 15.69 -24.44 21.41
C ILE A 25 14.85 -23.59 20.47
N LEU A 26 13.70 -23.08 20.92
CA LEU A 26 12.84 -22.20 20.12
C LEU A 26 13.57 -20.91 19.71
N ALA A 27 14.35 -20.30 20.60
CA ALA A 27 15.13 -19.11 20.29
C ALA A 27 16.15 -19.36 19.17
N ILE A 28 16.83 -20.50 19.20
CA ILE A 28 17.81 -20.88 18.14
C ILE A 28 17.06 -21.09 16.81
N LEU A 29 15.96 -21.84 16.82
CA LEU A 29 15.18 -22.12 15.60
C LEU A 29 14.61 -20.81 14.98
N LEU A 30 14.06 -19.90 15.83
CA LEU A 30 13.57 -18.59 15.39
C LEU A 30 14.68 -17.76 14.74
N SER A 31 15.88 -17.77 15.32
CA SER A 31 17.02 -17.00 14.77
C SER A 31 17.37 -17.45 13.36
N ILE A 32 17.41 -18.76 13.09
CA ILE A 32 17.70 -19.32 11.77
C ILE A 32 16.61 -18.94 10.77
N VAL A 33 15.33 -19.02 11.17
CA VAL A 33 14.19 -18.69 10.31
C VAL A 33 14.19 -17.20 9.94
N LEU A 34 14.45 -16.29 10.91
CA LEU A 34 14.49 -14.86 10.66
C LEU A 34 15.57 -14.46 9.64
N ILE A 35 16.75 -15.10 9.68
CA ILE A 35 17.80 -14.85 8.70
C ILE A 35 17.40 -15.37 7.31
N ALA A 36 16.75 -16.53 7.23
CA ALA A 36 16.37 -17.17 5.97
C ALA A 36 15.25 -16.39 5.23
N ILE A 37 14.30 -15.81 5.93
CA ILE A 37 13.12 -15.15 5.35
C ILE A 37 13.40 -13.73 4.83
N ASN A 38 14.41 -13.03 5.34
CA ASN A 38 14.66 -11.61 5.07
C ASN A 38 13.37 -10.74 5.18
N PRO A 39 12.93 -10.39 6.39
CA PRO A 39 11.65 -9.70 6.59
C PRO A 39 11.53 -8.38 5.83
N ALA A 40 12.63 -7.61 5.71
CA ALA A 40 12.65 -6.33 5.00
C ALA A 40 12.23 -6.49 3.52
N ARG A 41 12.70 -7.56 2.86
CA ARG A 41 12.33 -7.86 1.47
C ARG A 41 10.84 -8.23 1.36
N GLN A 42 10.30 -8.97 2.33
CA GLN A 42 8.89 -9.36 2.34
C GLN A 42 7.98 -8.12 2.51
N PHE A 43 8.33 -7.20 3.41
CA PHE A 43 7.60 -5.94 3.55
C PHE A 43 7.68 -5.10 2.27
N GLY A 44 8.85 -5.05 1.61
CA GLY A 44 8.99 -4.38 0.32
C GLY A 44 8.08 -4.97 -0.75
N GLN A 45 7.96 -6.29 -0.83
CA GLN A 45 7.06 -6.97 -1.78
C GLN A 45 5.59 -6.69 -1.48
N ALA A 46 5.20 -6.70 -0.20
CA ALA A 46 3.83 -6.37 0.21
C ALA A 46 3.46 -4.93 -0.17
N ASN A 47 4.35 -3.96 0.09
CA ASN A 47 4.17 -2.57 -0.30
C ASN A 47 4.07 -2.43 -1.83
N ASN A 48 4.93 -3.10 -2.59
CA ASN A 48 4.89 -3.06 -4.05
C ASN A 48 3.60 -3.66 -4.62
N THR A 49 3.07 -4.73 -4.01
CA THR A 49 1.77 -5.29 -4.40
C THR A 49 0.64 -4.28 -4.20
N ARG A 50 0.65 -3.56 -3.07
CA ARG A 50 -0.28 -2.47 -2.80
C ARG A 50 -0.15 -1.35 -3.83
N ARG A 51 1.07 -0.89 -4.15
CA ARG A 51 1.36 0.12 -5.16
C ARG A 51 0.80 -0.22 -6.54
N ARG A 52 0.97 -1.48 -6.99
CA ARG A 52 0.39 -1.93 -8.27
C ARG A 52 -1.11 -1.78 -8.32
N SER A 53 -1.80 -2.16 -7.23
CA SER A 53 -3.24 -1.99 -7.11
C SER A 53 -3.63 -0.51 -7.14
N GLU A 54 -2.94 0.33 -6.39
CA GLU A 54 -3.23 1.76 -6.25
C GLU A 54 -2.96 2.53 -7.55
N VAL A 55 -1.85 2.25 -8.25
CA VAL A 55 -1.56 2.79 -9.59
C VAL A 55 -2.69 2.45 -10.56
N THR A 56 -3.18 1.20 -10.54
CA THR A 56 -4.29 0.77 -11.40
C THR A 56 -5.60 1.47 -11.02
N GLN A 57 -5.86 1.69 -9.74
CA GLN A 57 -7.05 2.41 -9.27
C GLN A 57 -7.06 3.87 -9.75
N ILE A 58 -5.93 4.58 -9.61
CA ILE A 58 -5.81 5.96 -10.11
C ILE A 58 -6.03 6.00 -11.62
N LEU A 59 -5.39 5.11 -12.37
CA LEU A 59 -5.49 5.06 -13.82
C LEU A 59 -6.92 4.76 -14.28
N ASN A 60 -7.63 3.86 -13.60
CA ASN A 60 -9.04 3.57 -13.88
C ASN A 60 -9.93 4.78 -13.60
N ALA A 61 -9.70 5.52 -12.52
CA ALA A 61 -10.46 6.73 -12.19
C ALA A 61 -10.25 7.82 -13.25
N VAL A 62 -9.01 8.04 -13.71
CA VAL A 62 -8.72 8.96 -14.82
C VAL A 62 -9.40 8.51 -16.11
N GLY A 63 -9.39 7.20 -16.41
CA GLY A 63 -10.06 6.64 -17.57
C GLY A 63 -11.58 6.80 -17.52
N ALA A 64 -12.18 6.65 -16.33
CA ALA A 64 -13.62 6.87 -16.14
C ALA A 64 -13.98 8.35 -16.32
N TYR A 65 -13.17 9.26 -15.76
CA TYR A 65 -13.31 10.70 -15.99
C TYR A 65 -13.28 11.03 -17.51
N ALA A 66 -12.29 10.53 -18.21
CA ALA A 66 -12.16 10.76 -19.66
C ALA A 66 -13.36 10.21 -20.45
N ALA A 67 -13.89 9.05 -20.07
CA ALA A 67 -15.09 8.48 -20.71
C ALA A 67 -16.31 9.40 -20.58
N ASP A 68 -16.53 9.99 -19.41
CA ASP A 68 -17.64 10.91 -19.15
C ASP A 68 -17.42 12.29 -19.81
N HIS A 69 -16.17 12.67 -20.05
CA HIS A 69 -15.80 13.97 -20.62
C HIS A 69 -15.35 13.89 -22.10
N LYS A 70 -15.92 12.97 -22.87
CA LYS A 70 -15.68 12.84 -24.33
C LYS A 70 -14.22 12.61 -24.71
N GLY A 71 -13.47 11.92 -23.86
CA GLY A 71 -12.04 11.66 -24.06
C GLY A 71 -11.11 12.74 -23.54
N LEU A 72 -11.61 13.79 -22.90
CA LEU A 72 -10.79 14.81 -22.28
C LEU A 72 -10.23 14.35 -20.95
N LEU A 73 -8.95 14.56 -20.73
CA LEU A 73 -8.29 14.32 -19.45
C LEU A 73 -8.63 15.41 -18.42
N PRO A 74 -8.53 15.12 -17.11
CA PRO A 74 -8.59 16.14 -16.09
C PRO A 74 -7.69 17.35 -16.42
N PRO A 75 -8.14 18.60 -16.18
CA PRO A 75 -7.37 19.80 -16.54
C PRO A 75 -5.95 19.83 -15.97
N ALA A 76 -5.81 19.32 -14.73
CA ALA A 76 -4.50 19.21 -14.08
C ALA A 76 -3.52 18.26 -14.79
N ILE A 77 -4.01 17.27 -15.55
CA ILE A 77 -3.16 16.38 -16.35
C ILE A 77 -2.89 16.96 -17.72
N SER A 78 -3.92 17.46 -18.40
CA SER A 78 -3.78 18.03 -19.74
C SER A 78 -2.90 19.29 -19.80
N ALA A 79 -2.73 19.99 -18.68
CA ALA A 79 -1.85 21.14 -18.54
C ALA A 79 -0.36 20.78 -18.35
N LEU A 80 -0.03 19.51 -18.09
CA LEU A 80 1.36 19.07 -17.96
C LEU A 80 2.08 19.06 -19.32
N ALA A 81 3.38 19.21 -19.30
CA ALA A 81 4.17 18.92 -20.48
C ALA A 81 4.14 17.41 -20.78
N ALA A 82 3.99 17.05 -22.07
CA ALA A 82 3.97 15.64 -22.48
C ALA A 82 5.23 14.91 -21.99
N ASP A 83 5.07 13.65 -21.61
CA ASP A 83 6.12 12.75 -21.11
C ASP A 83 6.87 13.25 -19.87
N THR A 84 6.28 14.21 -19.12
CA THR A 84 6.88 14.75 -17.89
C THR A 84 6.18 14.20 -16.67
N PRO A 85 6.79 13.25 -15.92
CA PRO A 85 6.22 12.72 -14.70
C PRO A 85 6.10 13.81 -13.63
N THR A 86 4.88 14.09 -13.21
CA THR A 86 4.56 15.11 -12.18
C THR A 86 3.93 14.43 -10.98
N ALA A 87 4.30 14.87 -9.77
CA ALA A 87 3.72 14.33 -8.54
C ALA A 87 2.22 14.61 -8.46
N ILE A 88 1.44 13.61 -8.09
CA ILE A 88 0.02 13.77 -7.78
C ILE A 88 -0.09 14.39 -6.39
N SER A 89 -0.27 15.70 -6.34
CA SER A 89 -0.30 16.50 -5.11
C SER A 89 -1.12 17.79 -5.31
N ASP A 90 -1.36 18.51 -4.23
CA ASP A 90 -2.00 19.83 -4.25
C ASP A 90 -1.21 20.88 -5.05
N THR A 91 0.13 20.77 -5.06
CA THR A 91 1.04 21.69 -5.77
C THR A 91 1.50 21.18 -7.13
N GLY A 92 1.27 19.90 -7.45
CA GLY A 92 1.62 19.26 -8.72
C GLY A 92 0.39 19.01 -9.60
N ALA A 93 0.21 17.76 -10.04
CA ALA A 93 -1.01 17.33 -10.74
C ALA A 93 -2.16 17.19 -9.72
N ASN A 94 -2.89 18.26 -9.48
CA ASN A 94 -4.00 18.30 -8.52
C ASN A 94 -5.28 17.73 -9.14
N ILE A 95 -5.41 16.39 -9.12
CA ILE A 95 -6.55 15.65 -9.66
C ILE A 95 -7.60 15.27 -8.61
N CYS A 96 -7.38 15.67 -7.34
CA CYS A 96 -8.23 15.23 -6.24
C CYS A 96 -9.69 15.68 -6.43
N ALA A 97 -9.92 16.96 -6.70
CA ALA A 97 -11.28 17.48 -6.83
C ALA A 97 -12.03 16.92 -8.05
N ASP A 98 -11.30 16.56 -9.11
CA ASP A 98 -11.89 16.01 -10.33
C ASP A 98 -12.29 14.53 -10.16
N LEU A 99 -11.53 13.77 -9.36
CA LEU A 99 -11.69 12.33 -9.27
C LEU A 99 -12.39 11.86 -8.01
N VAL A 100 -12.10 12.48 -6.85
CA VAL A 100 -12.64 12.03 -5.56
C VAL A 100 -14.15 12.30 -5.50
N SER A 101 -14.87 11.36 -4.93
CA SER A 101 -16.32 11.27 -4.82
C SER A 101 -17.06 10.84 -6.08
N ASN A 102 -16.57 11.16 -7.29
CA ASN A 102 -17.25 10.81 -8.54
C ASN A 102 -16.72 9.50 -9.14
N TYR A 103 -15.41 9.32 -9.18
CA TYR A 103 -14.76 8.20 -9.87
C TYR A 103 -13.97 7.29 -8.93
N ILE A 104 -13.55 7.83 -7.77
CA ILE A 104 -12.87 7.09 -6.72
C ILE A 104 -13.29 7.64 -5.36
N PRO A 105 -13.53 6.82 -4.34
CA PRO A 105 -13.94 7.29 -3.02
C PRO A 105 -12.88 8.11 -2.31
N ALA A 106 -11.61 7.84 -2.57
CA ALA A 106 -10.46 8.55 -2.03
C ALA A 106 -9.23 8.31 -2.92
N LEU A 107 -8.31 9.28 -3.04
CA LEU A 107 -7.03 9.04 -3.69
C LEU A 107 -6.14 8.18 -2.79
N PRO A 108 -5.58 7.07 -3.29
CA PRO A 108 -4.65 6.27 -2.53
C PRO A 108 -3.36 7.04 -2.26
N GLN A 109 -2.74 6.77 -1.11
CA GLN A 109 -1.45 7.30 -0.73
C GLN A 109 -0.46 6.15 -0.58
N ASP A 110 0.74 6.32 -1.13
CA ASP A 110 1.83 5.35 -1.04
C ASP A 110 2.09 4.96 0.42
N PRO A 111 2.30 3.67 0.74
CA PRO A 111 2.52 3.20 2.12
C PRO A 111 3.67 3.87 2.85
N GLN A 112 4.64 4.45 2.12
CA GLN A 112 5.79 5.15 2.67
C GLN A 112 5.69 6.68 2.56
N GLN A 113 4.58 7.20 1.99
CA GLN A 113 4.31 8.63 1.91
C GLN A 113 3.40 9.07 3.04
N GLY A 114 3.83 10.05 3.84
CA GLY A 114 3.05 10.59 4.94
C GLY A 114 2.56 9.51 5.92
N THR A 115 1.25 9.39 6.09
CA THR A 115 0.62 8.38 6.95
C THR A 115 0.23 7.10 6.19
N GLY A 116 0.38 7.06 4.86
CA GLY A 116 -0.08 5.97 4.00
C GLY A 116 -1.61 5.78 4.00
N THR A 117 -2.36 6.81 4.41
CA THR A 117 -3.82 6.83 4.43
C THR A 117 -4.39 7.50 3.18
N ALA A 118 -5.49 6.96 2.65
CA ALA A 118 -6.15 7.50 1.48
C ALA A 118 -6.67 8.94 1.73
N ILE A 119 -6.56 9.79 0.69
CA ILE A 119 -6.86 11.22 0.74
C ILE A 119 -8.31 11.42 0.29
N THR A 120 -9.13 11.97 1.19
CA THR A 120 -10.54 12.31 0.94
C THR A 120 -10.77 13.81 0.90
N ALA A 121 -9.89 14.59 1.55
CA ALA A 121 -10.01 16.04 1.68
C ALA A 121 -9.16 16.76 0.62
N CYS A 122 -9.77 17.13 -0.49
CA CYS A 122 -9.10 17.78 -1.63
C CYS A 122 -8.77 19.28 -1.41
N GLY A 123 -9.30 19.87 -0.36
CA GLY A 123 -9.02 21.28 0.00
C GLY A 123 -7.83 21.48 0.93
N ALA A 124 -7.21 20.42 1.42
CA ALA A 124 -6.00 20.45 2.25
C ALA A 124 -4.77 20.11 1.42
N ALA A 125 -3.58 20.47 1.92
CA ALA A 125 -2.32 20.06 1.33
C ALA A 125 -2.19 18.51 1.35
N TYR A 126 -1.85 17.92 0.23
CA TYR A 126 -1.65 16.48 0.11
C TYR A 126 -0.53 16.12 -0.87
N ASN A 127 0.02 14.94 -0.68
CA ASN A 127 0.93 14.28 -1.62
C ASN A 127 0.67 12.78 -1.58
N THR A 128 0.35 12.20 -2.72
CA THR A 128 0.05 10.77 -2.80
C THR A 128 1.31 9.89 -2.82
N GLY A 129 2.48 10.44 -3.20
CA GLY A 129 3.69 9.67 -3.46
C GLY A 129 3.72 9.00 -4.84
N TYR A 130 2.67 9.16 -5.64
CA TYR A 130 2.59 8.70 -7.03
C TYR A 130 2.86 9.84 -8.00
N THR A 131 3.32 9.49 -9.21
CA THR A 131 3.48 10.44 -10.31
C THR A 131 2.55 10.08 -11.45
N ILE A 132 2.17 11.10 -12.21
CA ILE A 132 1.34 10.98 -13.41
C ILE A 132 1.98 11.74 -14.56
N ALA A 133 1.87 11.21 -15.76
CA ALA A 133 2.26 11.85 -17.01
C ALA A 133 1.25 11.50 -18.09
N HIS A 134 1.20 12.29 -19.17
CA HIS A 134 0.53 11.90 -20.41
C HIS A 134 1.49 12.03 -21.58
N ASP A 135 1.29 11.23 -22.61
CA ASP A 135 2.03 11.34 -23.86
C ASP A 135 1.31 12.24 -24.89
N ALA A 136 1.93 12.43 -26.04
CA ALA A 136 1.35 13.22 -27.15
C ALA A 136 0.03 12.64 -27.72
N ASN A 137 -0.28 11.38 -27.41
CA ASN A 137 -1.51 10.71 -27.81
C ASN A 137 -2.56 10.67 -26.70
N ASN A 138 -2.36 11.44 -25.62
CA ASN A 138 -3.20 11.47 -24.41
C ASN A 138 -3.26 10.12 -23.63
N ARG A 139 -2.29 9.22 -23.84
CA ARG A 139 -2.17 8.04 -22.99
C ARG A 139 -1.57 8.46 -21.65
N VAL A 140 -2.21 8.05 -20.61
CA VAL A 140 -1.82 8.42 -19.24
C VAL A 140 -1.00 7.31 -18.62
N THR A 141 0.14 7.68 -18.04
CA THR A 141 1.01 6.80 -17.27
C THR A 141 0.98 7.22 -15.80
N VAL A 142 0.69 6.29 -14.92
CA VAL A 142 0.81 6.47 -13.46
C VAL A 142 1.94 5.58 -12.97
N ALA A 143 2.83 6.12 -12.13
CA ALA A 143 3.97 5.40 -11.61
C ALA A 143 4.14 5.58 -10.09
N ALA A 144 4.82 4.60 -9.47
CA ALA A 144 5.16 4.60 -8.05
C ALA A 144 6.69 4.75 -7.86
N PRO A 145 7.20 5.99 -7.72
CA PRO A 145 8.65 6.23 -7.58
C PRO A 145 9.27 5.62 -6.32
N LEU A 146 8.47 5.39 -5.27
CA LEU A 146 8.90 4.79 -4.02
C LEU A 146 8.90 3.26 -4.03
N ALA A 147 8.81 2.63 -5.23
CA ALA A 147 8.87 1.18 -5.36
C ALA A 147 10.16 0.61 -4.78
N GLN A 148 10.03 -0.51 -4.07
CA GLN A 148 11.12 -1.16 -3.33
C GLN A 148 11.67 -2.36 -4.11
N ASN A 149 12.79 -2.92 -3.64
CA ASN A 149 13.44 -4.10 -4.23
C ASN A 149 13.87 -3.89 -5.70
N LEU A 150 14.25 -2.67 -6.10
CA LEU A 150 14.64 -2.30 -7.47
C LEU A 150 13.54 -2.55 -8.51
N GLU A 151 12.30 -2.55 -8.10
CA GLU A 151 11.16 -2.77 -8.98
C GLU A 151 10.67 -1.46 -9.58
N ILE A 152 10.30 -1.48 -10.86
CA ILE A 152 9.64 -0.36 -11.53
C ILE A 152 8.15 -0.67 -11.58
N ILE A 153 7.34 0.19 -10.98
CA ILE A 153 5.88 0.07 -10.98
C ILE A 153 5.31 1.27 -11.72
N ALA A 154 4.86 1.03 -12.92
CA ALA A 154 4.18 1.99 -13.77
C ALA A 154 3.14 1.26 -14.62
N ASN A 155 2.03 1.93 -14.92
CA ASN A 155 0.99 1.42 -15.79
C ASN A 155 0.52 2.55 -16.71
N THR A 156 0.30 2.23 -17.98
CA THR A 156 -0.10 3.18 -19.03
C THR A 156 -1.41 2.74 -19.70
N ARG A 157 -2.26 3.69 -19.98
CA ARG A 157 -3.53 3.43 -20.68
C ARG A 157 -3.85 4.55 -21.66
#